data_b3d15cb9e790624ce23d25d5f2e09f02
#
_entry.id   b3d15cb9e790624ce23d25d5f2e09f02
#
_cell.length_a   1.000
_cell.length_b   1.000
_cell.length_c   1.000
_cell.angle_alpha   90.00
_cell.angle_beta   90.00
_cell.angle_gamma   90.00
#
_symmetry.space_group_name_H-M   'P 1'
#
loop_
_entity.id
_entity.type
_entity.pdbx_description
1 polymer ?
#
loop_
_entity_poly.entity_id
_entity_poly.type
_entity_poly.pdbx_seq_one_letter_code
_entity_poly.pdbx_strand_id
1 'polypeptide(L)'
;MIATERASHERHARASRRISARVRVTTLASIRAMQEVVDRPASTSVTAADIGAMARQVFRDGPAFTRFLQHHRHRIAPIERLIALVPPRCDILDVGCGGGLLVACLTICGRVRRAHGVDSSSAAIANAQAAAKRLASMVPDAELLFECRDVEAGLPEGEFDVVALIDVLHHVPPTAQKQAFLQAMTRVRRGGMFLYKDMCDAPWWRAGLNRMHDLALAQQWIHYVPIEAADQWATEAGFRIECAQSHTRLWYGHELRVYRRPLHDA
;
A
#
# COMPACT_ATOMS: atom_id res chain seq x y z
N MET A 1 23.95 -37.47 39.86
CA MET A 1 23.62 -36.04 39.62
C MET A 1 24.22 -35.50 38.32
N ILE A 2 25.46 -35.78 37.95
CA ILE A 2 26.13 -35.25 36.75
C ILE A 2 25.57 -35.77 35.40
N ALA A 3 25.01 -37.01 35.37
CA ALA A 3 24.48 -37.60 34.13
C ALA A 3 23.14 -36.99 33.67
N THR A 4 22.34 -36.51 34.58
CA THR A 4 21.04 -35.88 34.30
C THR A 4 21.18 -34.46 33.73
N GLU A 5 22.18 -33.71 34.15
CA GLU A 5 22.48 -32.37 33.63
C GLU A 5 23.03 -32.41 32.21
N ARG A 6 23.88 -33.37 31.88
CA ARG A 6 24.37 -33.55 30.48
C ARG A 6 23.22 -33.86 29.49
N ALA A 7 22.31 -34.76 29.90
CA ALA A 7 21.18 -35.13 29.07
C ALA A 7 20.14 -33.96 28.86
N SER A 8 20.05 -33.03 29.82
CA SER A 8 19.26 -31.81 29.70
C SER A 8 19.90 -30.82 28.73
N HIS A 9 21.20 -30.61 28.83
CA HIS A 9 21.94 -29.70 27.94
C HIS A 9 21.96 -30.18 26.49
N GLU A 10 22.09 -31.48 26.23
CA GLU A 10 22.02 -32.02 24.86
C GLU A 10 20.62 -31.91 24.27
N ARG A 11 19.56 -32.07 25.06
CA ARG A 11 18.18 -31.86 24.59
C ARG A 11 17.91 -30.41 24.23
N HIS A 12 18.38 -29.45 25.03
CA HIS A 12 18.26 -28.01 24.72
C HIS A 12 19.05 -27.62 23.47
N ALA A 13 20.26 -28.13 23.31
CA ALA A 13 21.08 -27.88 22.12
C ALA A 13 20.46 -28.48 20.83
N ARG A 14 19.86 -29.68 20.90
CA ARG A 14 19.12 -30.30 19.78
C ARG A 14 17.85 -29.56 19.45
N ALA A 15 17.07 -29.09 20.45
CA ALA A 15 15.87 -28.27 20.23
C ALA A 15 16.23 -26.92 19.58
N SER A 16 17.25 -26.24 20.06
CA SER A 16 17.74 -24.98 19.49
C SER A 16 18.22 -25.14 18.05
N ARG A 17 18.97 -26.21 17.73
CA ARG A 17 19.41 -26.51 16.34
C ARG A 17 18.22 -26.84 15.42
N ARG A 18 17.20 -27.57 15.90
CA ARG A 18 15.97 -27.86 15.13
C ARG A 18 15.13 -26.61 14.86
N ILE A 19 15.02 -25.71 15.84
CA ILE A 19 14.33 -24.40 15.66
C ILE A 19 15.12 -23.53 14.65
N SER A 20 16.44 -23.43 14.80
CA SER A 20 17.28 -22.67 13.88
C SER A 20 17.25 -23.23 12.44
N ALA A 21 17.27 -24.55 12.27
CA ALA A 21 17.16 -25.19 10.96
C ALA A 21 15.76 -24.98 10.34
N ARG A 22 14.68 -25.11 11.13
CA ARG A 22 13.32 -24.83 10.66
C ARG A 22 13.13 -23.38 10.24
N VAL A 23 13.66 -22.41 11.01
CA VAL A 23 13.63 -20.98 10.68
C VAL A 23 14.40 -20.71 9.39
N ARG A 24 15.58 -21.32 9.20
CA ARG A 24 16.38 -21.17 7.95
C ARG A 24 15.67 -21.75 6.74
N VAL A 25 15.07 -22.93 6.84
CA VAL A 25 14.35 -23.57 5.74
C VAL A 25 13.10 -22.74 5.36
N THR A 26 12.34 -22.25 6.36
CA THR A 26 11.19 -21.40 6.10
C THR A 26 11.60 -20.08 5.44
N THR A 27 12.74 -19.50 5.84
CA THR A 27 13.26 -18.26 5.26
C THR A 27 13.71 -18.45 3.80
N LEU A 28 14.41 -19.53 3.50
CA LEU A 28 14.85 -19.85 2.14
C LEU A 28 13.68 -20.16 1.20
N ALA A 29 12.68 -20.91 1.65
CA ALA A 29 11.48 -21.18 0.88
C ALA A 29 10.67 -19.90 0.59
N SER A 30 10.60 -18.98 1.57
CA SER A 30 9.94 -17.69 1.39
C SER A 30 10.70 -16.77 0.43
N ILE A 31 12.03 -16.76 0.48
CA ILE A 31 12.88 -15.99 -0.45
C ILE A 31 12.71 -16.53 -1.87
N ARG A 32 12.73 -17.87 -2.04
CA ARG A 32 12.52 -18.51 -3.34
C ARG A 32 11.15 -18.22 -3.93
N ALA A 33 10.09 -18.28 -3.13
CA ALA A 33 8.73 -17.95 -3.57
C ALA A 33 8.60 -16.47 -4.02
N MET A 34 9.35 -15.56 -3.41
CA MET A 34 9.39 -14.17 -3.87
C MET A 34 10.23 -13.97 -5.12
N GLN A 35 11.37 -14.65 -5.22
CA GLN A 35 12.16 -14.63 -6.43
C GLN A 35 11.32 -15.08 -7.63
N GLU A 36 10.50 -16.11 -7.44
CA GLU A 36 9.54 -16.57 -8.44
C GLU A 36 8.49 -15.50 -8.81
N VAL A 37 8.12 -14.59 -7.90
CA VAL A 37 7.20 -13.47 -8.20
C VAL A 37 7.95 -12.35 -8.92
N VAL A 38 9.17 -12.03 -8.50
CA VAL A 38 10.03 -11.03 -9.16
C VAL A 38 10.40 -11.46 -10.58
N ASP A 39 10.68 -12.75 -10.78
CA ASP A 39 11.11 -13.30 -12.07
C ASP A 39 9.93 -13.61 -13.01
N ARG A 40 8.68 -13.41 -12.56
CA ARG A 40 7.50 -13.58 -13.42
C ARG A 40 7.50 -12.54 -14.55
N PRO A 41 7.18 -12.96 -15.79
CA PRO A 41 6.96 -12.00 -16.88
C PRO A 41 5.92 -10.94 -16.48
N ALA A 42 6.11 -9.71 -16.92
CA ALA A 42 5.21 -8.58 -16.64
C ALA A 42 3.74 -8.83 -17.05
N SER A 43 3.50 -9.85 -17.88
CA SER A 43 2.17 -10.33 -18.30
C SER A 43 1.45 -11.20 -17.27
N THR A 44 2.12 -11.69 -16.23
CA THR A 44 1.48 -12.56 -15.23
C THR A 44 0.74 -11.70 -14.20
N SER A 45 -0.57 -11.92 -14.08
CA SER A 45 -1.41 -11.20 -13.10
C SER A 45 -1.02 -11.56 -11.67
N VAL A 46 -0.76 -10.54 -10.85
CA VAL A 46 -0.55 -10.69 -9.40
C VAL A 46 -1.90 -11.01 -8.74
N THR A 47 -1.92 -11.99 -7.85
CA THR A 47 -3.13 -12.42 -7.14
C THR A 47 -3.19 -11.85 -5.72
N ALA A 48 -4.37 -11.87 -5.10
CA ALA A 48 -4.52 -11.49 -3.69
C ALA A 48 -3.68 -12.39 -2.75
N ALA A 49 -3.44 -13.66 -3.12
CA ALA A 49 -2.59 -14.57 -2.36
C ALA A 49 -1.11 -14.15 -2.43
N ASP A 50 -0.65 -13.70 -3.60
CA ASP A 50 0.70 -13.15 -3.79
C ASP A 50 0.89 -11.91 -2.91
N ILE A 51 -0.08 -10.97 -2.87
CA ILE A 51 -0.05 -9.80 -1.99
C ILE A 51 0.10 -10.22 -0.52
N GLY A 52 -0.68 -11.21 -0.07
CA GLY A 52 -0.57 -11.74 1.29
C GLY A 52 0.80 -12.36 1.58
N ALA A 53 1.43 -13.02 0.62
CA ALA A 53 2.79 -13.56 0.75
C ALA A 53 3.83 -12.45 0.84
N MET A 54 3.78 -11.44 -0.03
CA MET A 54 4.62 -10.24 -0.01
C MET A 54 4.51 -9.51 1.33
N ALA A 55 3.30 -9.25 1.79
CA ALA A 55 3.05 -8.57 3.06
C ALA A 55 3.69 -9.32 4.25
N ARG A 56 3.51 -10.65 4.34
CA ARG A 56 4.13 -11.46 5.40
C ARG A 56 5.64 -11.43 5.38
N GLN A 57 6.25 -11.29 4.21
CA GLN A 57 7.69 -11.25 4.07
C GLN A 57 8.27 -9.89 4.41
N VAL A 58 7.62 -8.82 3.99
CA VAL A 58 8.10 -7.45 4.19
C VAL A 58 7.80 -6.96 5.60
N PHE A 59 6.60 -7.24 6.14
CA PHE A 59 6.15 -6.74 7.45
C PHE A 59 6.30 -7.81 8.54
N ARG A 60 7.55 -8.20 8.86
CA ARG A 60 7.86 -9.24 9.86
C ARG A 60 7.94 -8.71 11.28
N ASP A 61 8.37 -7.46 11.45
CA ASP A 61 8.61 -6.82 12.73
C ASP A 61 7.56 -5.75 13.04
N GLY A 62 7.60 -5.23 14.25
CA GLY A 62 6.65 -4.24 14.73
C GLY A 62 5.50 -4.86 15.56
N PRO A 63 4.57 -4.03 16.05
CA PRO A 63 3.44 -4.48 16.87
C PRO A 63 2.59 -5.55 16.17
N ALA A 64 2.16 -6.56 16.91
CA ALA A 64 1.41 -7.70 16.35
C ALA A 64 0.14 -7.26 15.60
N PHE A 65 -0.56 -6.25 16.14
CA PHE A 65 -1.77 -5.70 15.52
C PHE A 65 -1.48 -5.02 14.19
N THR A 66 -0.43 -4.21 14.08
CA THR A 66 -0.03 -3.55 12.83
C THR A 66 0.34 -4.59 11.77
N ARG A 67 1.11 -5.62 12.15
CA ARG A 67 1.43 -6.73 11.24
C ARG A 67 0.19 -7.45 10.76
N PHE A 68 -0.74 -7.73 11.66
CA PHE A 68 -2.02 -8.36 11.32
C PHE A 68 -2.78 -7.53 10.28
N LEU A 69 -2.90 -6.21 10.47
CA LEU A 69 -3.55 -5.32 9.51
C LEU A 69 -2.87 -5.37 8.14
N GLN A 70 -1.53 -5.24 8.08
CA GLN A 70 -0.79 -5.28 6.81
C GLN A 70 -0.95 -6.64 6.10
N HIS A 71 -0.89 -7.75 6.86
CA HIS A 71 -1.02 -9.09 6.30
C HIS A 71 -2.41 -9.40 5.74
N HIS A 72 -3.46 -8.71 6.22
CA HIS A 72 -4.85 -9.01 5.84
C HIS A 72 -5.49 -7.92 4.96
N ARG A 73 -4.80 -6.78 4.74
CA ARG A 73 -5.35 -5.66 3.96
C ARG A 73 -5.74 -6.07 2.53
N HIS A 74 -5.03 -7.02 1.93
CA HIS A 74 -5.37 -7.58 0.61
C HIS A 74 -6.74 -8.27 0.55
N ARG A 75 -7.33 -8.63 1.70
CA ARG A 75 -8.66 -9.24 1.77
C ARG A 75 -9.79 -8.22 1.66
N ILE A 76 -9.49 -6.96 2.00
CA ILE A 76 -10.47 -5.85 2.00
C ILE A 76 -10.19 -4.83 0.90
N ALA A 77 -8.95 -4.68 0.42
CA ALA A 77 -8.57 -3.75 -0.62
C ALA A 77 -8.08 -4.49 -1.88
N PRO A 78 -8.48 -4.08 -3.11
CA PRO A 78 -8.10 -4.73 -4.35
C PRO A 78 -6.69 -4.30 -4.83
N ILE A 79 -5.66 -4.55 -4.01
CA ILE A 79 -4.29 -4.10 -4.26
C ILE A 79 -3.72 -4.65 -5.57
N GLU A 80 -4.05 -5.90 -5.93
CA GLU A 80 -3.63 -6.52 -7.19
C GLU A 80 -4.09 -5.75 -8.42
N ARG A 81 -5.26 -5.10 -8.35
CA ARG A 81 -5.77 -4.26 -9.44
C ARG A 81 -5.01 -2.95 -9.54
N LEU A 82 -4.68 -2.33 -8.38
CA LEU A 82 -3.84 -1.14 -8.34
C LEU A 82 -2.47 -1.42 -8.98
N ILE A 83 -1.85 -2.56 -8.65
CA ILE A 83 -0.55 -2.97 -9.23
C ILE A 83 -0.65 -3.14 -10.75
N ALA A 84 -1.74 -3.71 -11.25
CA ALA A 84 -1.93 -3.93 -12.69
C ALA A 84 -2.02 -2.62 -13.49
N LEU A 85 -2.49 -1.53 -12.88
CA LEU A 85 -2.65 -0.23 -13.52
C LEU A 85 -1.36 0.60 -13.54
N VAL A 86 -0.44 0.36 -12.59
CA VAL A 86 0.82 1.13 -12.49
C VAL A 86 1.82 0.67 -13.54
N PRO A 87 2.39 1.59 -14.35
CA PRO A 87 3.43 1.27 -15.33
C PRO A 87 4.69 0.67 -14.69
N PRO A 88 5.52 -0.10 -15.41
CA PRO A 88 6.78 -0.57 -14.90
C PRO A 88 7.79 0.59 -14.72
N ARG A 89 8.65 0.48 -13.70
CA ARG A 89 9.78 1.37 -13.42
C ARG A 89 9.42 2.86 -13.37
N CYS A 90 8.29 3.20 -12.77
CA CYS A 90 7.83 4.58 -12.62
C CYS A 90 8.33 5.25 -11.33
N ASP A 91 8.29 6.58 -11.32
CA ASP A 91 8.39 7.39 -10.11
C ASP A 91 6.99 7.60 -9.55
N ILE A 92 6.79 7.22 -8.29
CA ILE A 92 5.48 7.28 -7.63
C ILE A 92 5.51 8.14 -6.37
N LEU A 93 4.48 8.97 -6.20
CA LEU A 93 4.12 9.59 -4.92
C LEU A 93 2.89 8.85 -4.36
N ASP A 94 3.02 8.29 -3.16
CA ASP A 94 1.92 7.62 -2.45
C ASP A 94 1.46 8.51 -1.28
N VAL A 95 0.34 9.20 -1.47
CA VAL A 95 -0.23 10.14 -0.49
C VAL A 95 -1.15 9.37 0.45
N GLY A 96 -0.84 9.41 1.76
CA GLY A 96 -1.47 8.54 2.75
C GLY A 96 -1.00 7.10 2.65
N CYS A 97 0.31 6.90 2.49
CA CYS A 97 0.92 5.59 2.21
C CYS A 97 0.75 4.56 3.34
N GLY A 98 0.32 5.00 4.53
CA GLY A 98 0.23 4.15 5.71
C GLY A 98 1.56 3.45 6.00
N GLY A 99 1.52 2.16 6.29
CA GLY A 99 2.72 1.35 6.50
C GLY A 99 3.48 0.95 5.23
N GLY A 100 3.15 1.53 4.05
CA GLY A 100 3.88 1.33 2.80
C GLY A 100 3.55 0.03 2.05
N LEU A 101 2.39 -0.59 2.28
CA LEU A 101 2.06 -1.88 1.65
C LEU A 101 1.95 -1.78 0.13
N LEU A 102 1.28 -0.74 -0.40
CA LEU A 102 1.15 -0.54 -1.84
C LEU A 102 2.53 -0.38 -2.49
N VAL A 103 3.35 0.52 -1.97
CA VAL A 103 4.72 0.76 -2.45
C VAL A 103 5.55 -0.52 -2.38
N ALA A 104 5.48 -1.28 -1.29
CA ALA A 104 6.22 -2.53 -1.15
C ALA A 104 5.83 -3.55 -2.23
N CYS A 105 4.53 -3.76 -2.47
CA CYS A 105 4.06 -4.67 -3.50
C CYS A 105 4.43 -4.19 -4.91
N LEU A 106 4.29 -2.90 -5.20
CA LEU A 106 4.70 -2.30 -6.48
C LEU A 106 6.21 -2.47 -6.73
N THR A 107 7.04 -2.28 -5.69
CA THR A 107 8.49 -2.46 -5.77
C THR A 107 8.87 -3.90 -6.11
N ILE A 108 8.30 -4.88 -5.40
CA ILE A 108 8.53 -6.31 -5.66
C ILE A 108 8.09 -6.69 -7.08
N CYS A 109 7.00 -6.09 -7.58
CA CYS A 109 6.49 -6.33 -8.93
C CYS A 109 7.25 -5.53 -10.02
N GLY A 110 8.37 -4.88 -9.72
CA GLY A 110 9.17 -4.13 -10.69
C GLY A 110 8.47 -2.89 -11.26
N ARG A 111 7.44 -2.38 -10.56
CA ARG A 111 6.68 -1.21 -11.00
C ARG A 111 7.34 0.11 -10.59
N VAL A 112 8.17 0.10 -9.55
CA VAL A 112 8.78 1.30 -8.96
C VAL A 112 10.26 1.40 -9.33
N ARG A 113 10.68 2.58 -9.78
CA ARG A 113 12.07 3.03 -9.81
C ARG A 113 12.37 3.87 -8.58
N ARG A 114 11.52 4.86 -8.31
CA ARG A 114 11.58 5.71 -7.13
C ARG A 114 10.19 5.87 -6.52
N ALA A 115 10.06 5.73 -5.21
CA ALA A 115 8.82 6.00 -4.50
C ALA A 115 9.04 6.99 -3.36
N HIS A 116 8.12 7.93 -3.23
CA HIS A 116 8.01 8.82 -2.09
C HIS A 116 6.64 8.58 -1.45
N GLY A 117 6.61 8.02 -0.24
CA GLY A 117 5.40 7.82 0.53
C GLY A 117 5.28 8.87 1.64
N VAL A 118 4.11 9.47 1.78
CA VAL A 118 3.81 10.40 2.90
C VAL A 118 2.58 9.94 3.67
N ASP A 119 2.62 10.11 4.99
CA ASP A 119 1.50 9.81 5.89
C ASP A 119 1.61 10.66 7.15
N SER A 120 0.50 11.07 7.73
CA SER A 120 0.48 11.86 8.97
C SER A 120 0.83 11.05 10.21
N SER A 121 0.72 9.70 10.16
CA SER A 121 1.04 8.79 11.25
C SER A 121 2.53 8.46 11.31
N SER A 122 3.24 8.98 12.31
CA SER A 122 4.65 8.64 12.55
C SER A 122 4.87 7.14 12.78
N ALA A 123 3.91 6.45 13.40
CA ALA A 123 3.96 5.01 13.61
C ALA A 123 3.82 4.23 12.29
N ALA A 124 2.95 4.69 11.38
CA ALA A 124 2.81 4.11 10.05
C ALA A 124 4.11 4.30 9.24
N ILE A 125 4.67 5.49 9.26
CA ILE A 125 5.94 5.80 8.57
C ILE A 125 7.11 4.99 9.13
N ALA A 126 7.21 4.79 10.44
CA ALA A 126 8.23 3.91 11.02
C ALA A 126 8.14 2.47 10.47
N ASN A 127 6.93 1.94 10.28
CA ASN A 127 6.72 0.64 9.65
C ASN A 127 7.11 0.65 8.16
N ALA A 128 6.75 1.70 7.41
CA ALA A 128 7.11 1.84 6.00
C ALA A 128 8.63 1.94 5.81
N GLN A 129 9.34 2.68 6.67
CA GLN A 129 10.80 2.77 6.66
C GLN A 129 11.47 1.42 7.00
N ALA A 130 10.90 0.66 7.95
CA ALA A 130 11.39 -0.69 8.25
C ALA A 130 11.19 -1.65 7.05
N ALA A 131 10.06 -1.53 6.35
CA ALA A 131 9.80 -2.26 5.11
C ALA A 131 10.79 -1.87 4.00
N ALA A 132 11.06 -0.57 3.80
CA ALA A 132 12.02 -0.07 2.83
C ALA A 132 13.44 -0.64 3.03
N LYS A 133 13.92 -0.69 4.28
CA LYS A 133 15.23 -1.28 4.61
C LYS A 133 15.34 -2.75 4.19
N ARG A 134 14.24 -3.52 4.28
CA ARG A 134 14.22 -4.91 3.81
C ARG A 134 14.16 -5.00 2.30
N LEU A 135 13.34 -4.16 1.67
CA LEU A 135 13.21 -4.11 0.23
C LEU A 135 14.53 -3.71 -0.45
N ALA A 136 15.33 -2.85 0.15
CA ALA A 136 16.65 -2.48 -0.37
C ALA A 136 17.61 -3.68 -0.56
N SER A 137 17.46 -4.74 0.26
CA SER A 137 18.24 -5.97 0.07
C SER A 137 17.68 -6.91 -1.00
N MET A 138 16.43 -6.71 -1.42
CA MET A 138 15.70 -7.58 -2.34
C MET A 138 15.59 -6.97 -3.73
N VAL A 139 15.44 -5.65 -3.79
CA VAL A 139 15.30 -4.85 -5.01
C VAL A 139 16.21 -3.61 -4.86
N PRO A 140 17.53 -3.78 -5.00
CA PRO A 140 18.50 -2.72 -4.72
C PRO A 140 18.41 -1.51 -5.65
N ASP A 141 17.80 -1.67 -6.82
CA ASP A 141 17.65 -0.61 -7.83
C ASP A 141 16.45 0.31 -7.56
N ALA A 142 15.65 0.05 -6.52
CA ALA A 142 14.50 0.88 -6.15
C ALA A 142 14.87 1.85 -5.02
N GLU A 143 14.60 3.13 -5.25
CA GLU A 143 14.79 4.18 -4.25
C GLU A 143 13.47 4.43 -3.51
N LEU A 144 13.44 4.17 -2.19
CA LEU A 144 12.23 4.29 -1.39
C LEU A 144 12.44 5.31 -0.26
N LEU A 145 11.63 6.36 -0.26
CA LEU A 145 11.61 7.40 0.77
C LEU A 145 10.23 7.43 1.43
N PHE A 146 10.20 7.49 2.76
CA PHE A 146 8.96 7.63 3.53
C PHE A 146 9.11 8.75 4.56
N GLU A 147 8.15 9.67 4.58
CA GLU A 147 8.18 10.90 5.36
C GLU A 147 6.87 11.07 6.14
N CYS A 148 6.99 11.42 7.44
CA CYS A 148 5.84 11.79 8.24
C CYS A 148 5.43 13.23 7.89
N ARG A 149 4.29 13.35 7.18
CA ARG A 149 3.81 14.63 6.67
C ARG A 149 2.29 14.63 6.54
N ASP A 150 1.67 15.66 7.05
CA ASP A 150 0.26 15.91 6.82
C ASP A 150 0.04 16.51 5.43
N VAL A 151 -1.02 16.08 4.75
CA VAL A 151 -1.42 16.59 3.43
C VAL A 151 -1.69 18.10 3.48
N GLU A 152 -2.27 18.58 4.58
CA GLU A 152 -2.55 20.01 4.79
C GLU A 152 -1.26 20.85 4.94
N ALA A 153 -0.17 20.27 5.42
CA ALA A 153 1.15 20.92 5.49
C ALA A 153 1.88 20.99 4.14
N GLY A 154 1.27 20.45 3.09
CA GLY A 154 1.80 20.41 1.73
C GLY A 154 2.48 19.09 1.39
N LEU A 155 2.52 18.76 0.10
CA LEU A 155 3.12 17.55 -0.43
C LEU A 155 4.58 17.80 -0.87
N PRO A 156 5.41 16.74 -0.94
CA PRO A 156 6.76 16.81 -1.46
C PRO A 156 6.81 17.51 -2.81
N GLU A 157 7.87 18.27 -3.04
CA GLU A 157 8.08 18.94 -4.32
C GLU A 157 8.46 17.95 -5.42
N GLY A 158 8.23 18.37 -6.68
CA GLY A 158 8.52 17.58 -7.86
C GLY A 158 7.27 17.02 -8.53
N GLU A 159 7.49 16.38 -9.66
CA GLU A 159 6.47 15.72 -10.45
C GLU A 159 6.76 14.23 -10.55
N PHE A 160 5.69 13.42 -10.58
CA PHE A 160 5.76 11.96 -10.56
C PHE A 160 5.01 11.35 -11.75
N ASP A 161 5.46 10.19 -12.21
CA ASP A 161 4.77 9.40 -13.23
C ASP A 161 3.38 8.98 -12.77
N VAL A 162 3.31 8.61 -11.49
CA VAL A 162 2.10 8.16 -10.81
C VAL A 162 1.98 8.89 -9.48
N VAL A 163 0.82 9.44 -9.20
CA VAL A 163 0.45 9.89 -7.86
C VAL A 163 -0.72 9.04 -7.39
N ALA A 164 -0.56 8.34 -6.27
CA ALA A 164 -1.59 7.50 -5.68
C ALA A 164 -2.23 8.20 -4.48
N LEU A 165 -3.55 8.14 -4.40
CA LEU A 165 -4.36 8.59 -3.26
C LEU A 165 -5.39 7.48 -2.96
N ILE A 166 -5.03 6.57 -2.05
CA ILE A 166 -5.71 5.31 -1.86
C ILE A 166 -6.24 5.19 -0.43
N ASP A 167 -7.56 5.20 -0.27
CA ASP A 167 -8.24 5.14 1.04
C ASP A 167 -7.83 6.27 1.99
N VAL A 168 -7.80 7.52 1.52
CA VAL A 168 -7.32 8.68 2.26
C VAL A 168 -8.40 9.73 2.48
N LEU A 169 -9.13 10.12 1.41
CA LEU A 169 -10.01 11.28 1.48
C LEU A 169 -11.13 11.13 2.50
N HIS A 170 -11.61 9.92 2.74
CA HIS A 170 -12.65 9.70 3.75
C HIS A 170 -12.19 9.98 5.19
N HIS A 171 -10.87 10.10 5.44
CA HIS A 171 -10.29 10.55 6.70
C HIS A 171 -10.06 12.07 6.76
N VAL A 172 -10.10 12.75 5.62
CA VAL A 172 -9.91 14.21 5.53
C VAL A 172 -11.24 14.92 5.83
N PRO A 173 -11.23 16.02 6.60
CA PRO A 173 -12.44 16.80 6.83
C PRO A 173 -13.10 17.25 5.52
N PRO A 174 -14.44 17.23 5.40
CA PRO A 174 -15.15 17.54 4.15
C PRO A 174 -14.74 18.88 3.51
N THR A 175 -14.43 19.89 4.35
CA THR A 175 -13.98 21.20 3.89
C THR A 175 -12.60 21.22 3.26
N ALA A 176 -11.77 20.21 3.53
CA ALA A 176 -10.40 20.10 3.03
C ALA A 176 -10.24 19.03 1.91
N GLN A 177 -11.25 18.15 1.70
CA GLN A 177 -11.16 17.03 0.76
C GLN A 177 -10.82 17.47 -0.68
N LYS A 178 -11.54 18.46 -1.23
CA LYS A 178 -11.28 18.98 -2.59
C LYS A 178 -9.86 19.54 -2.70
N GLN A 179 -9.44 20.31 -1.71
CA GLN A 179 -8.10 20.91 -1.70
C GLN A 179 -7.01 19.82 -1.67
N ALA A 180 -7.12 18.82 -0.79
CA ALA A 180 -6.17 17.71 -0.68
C ALA A 180 -6.08 16.91 -2.00
N PHE A 181 -7.24 16.62 -2.62
CA PHE A 181 -7.33 15.95 -3.90
C PHE A 181 -6.63 16.72 -5.01
N LEU A 182 -6.94 18.01 -5.17
CA LEU A 182 -6.34 18.86 -6.21
C LEU A 182 -4.83 19.07 -5.95
N GLN A 183 -4.41 19.23 -4.70
CA GLN A 183 -3.02 19.34 -4.34
C GLN A 183 -2.21 18.09 -4.75
N ALA A 184 -2.76 16.90 -4.52
CA ALA A 184 -2.14 15.66 -4.98
C ALA A 184 -2.04 15.62 -6.52
N MET A 185 -3.08 16.04 -7.23
CA MET A 185 -3.08 16.09 -8.68
C MET A 185 -2.02 17.01 -9.28
N THR A 186 -1.65 18.11 -8.58
CA THR A 186 -0.58 19.02 -9.06
C THR A 186 0.78 18.33 -9.16
N ARG A 187 0.98 17.23 -8.45
CA ARG A 187 2.24 16.45 -8.45
C ARG A 187 2.34 15.43 -9.59
N VAL A 188 1.27 15.24 -10.35
CA VAL A 188 1.31 14.38 -11.55
C VAL A 188 2.01 15.10 -12.67
N ARG A 189 3.05 14.51 -13.27
CA ARG A 189 3.71 15.08 -14.44
C ARG A 189 2.79 15.09 -15.66
N ARG A 190 3.12 15.88 -16.68
CA ARG A 190 2.44 15.80 -17.98
C ARG A 190 2.56 14.40 -18.56
N GLY A 191 1.45 13.85 -19.05
CA GLY A 191 1.35 12.45 -19.49
C GLY A 191 1.35 11.41 -18.35
N GLY A 192 1.49 11.85 -17.10
CA GLY A 192 1.39 10.99 -15.91
C GLY A 192 -0.05 10.65 -15.53
N MET A 193 -0.20 9.85 -14.49
CA MET A 193 -1.51 9.39 -14.04
C MET A 193 -1.72 9.67 -12.55
N PHE A 194 -2.96 10.03 -12.20
CA PHE A 194 -3.44 10.06 -10.83
C PHE A 194 -4.27 8.82 -10.56
N LEU A 195 -3.81 7.98 -9.64
CA LEU A 195 -4.47 6.75 -9.24
C LEU A 195 -5.26 7.01 -7.96
N TYR A 196 -6.56 7.10 -8.09
CA TYR A 196 -7.47 7.36 -7.00
C TYR A 196 -8.30 6.11 -6.68
N LYS A 197 -8.39 5.78 -5.41
CA LYS A 197 -9.28 4.74 -4.91
C LYS A 197 -9.80 5.13 -3.54
N ASP A 198 -11.12 5.03 -3.37
CA ASP A 198 -11.72 5.23 -2.07
C ASP A 198 -12.93 4.31 -1.87
N MET A 199 -13.46 4.29 -0.66
CA MET A 199 -14.67 3.55 -0.34
C MET A 199 -15.89 4.32 -0.83
N CYS A 200 -16.93 3.61 -1.32
CA CYS A 200 -18.19 4.20 -1.72
C CYS A 200 -19.23 4.19 -0.58
N ASP A 201 -20.15 5.15 -0.64
CA ASP A 201 -21.25 5.29 0.31
C ASP A 201 -22.48 4.44 -0.03
N ALA A 202 -22.50 3.80 -1.19
CA ALA A 202 -23.61 2.98 -1.66
C ALA A 202 -23.30 1.47 -1.63
N PRO A 203 -24.26 0.63 -1.23
CA PRO A 203 -25.53 0.99 -0.58
C PRO A 203 -25.35 1.40 0.88
N TRP A 204 -26.24 2.25 1.39
CA TRP A 204 -26.16 2.91 2.70
C TRP A 204 -25.86 1.98 3.90
N TRP A 205 -26.34 0.73 3.89
CA TRP A 205 -26.10 -0.23 4.96
C TRP A 205 -24.61 -0.70 5.01
N ARG A 206 -23.94 -0.78 3.84
CA ARG A 206 -22.50 -1.06 3.78
C ARG A 206 -21.69 0.11 4.30
N ALA A 207 -22.07 1.33 3.92
CA ALA A 207 -21.48 2.54 4.46
C ALA A 207 -21.60 2.61 5.99
N GLY A 208 -22.73 2.17 6.55
CA GLY A 208 -22.94 2.06 7.99
C GLY A 208 -21.99 1.06 8.66
N LEU A 209 -21.82 -0.12 8.08
CA LEU A 209 -20.87 -1.13 8.59
C LEU A 209 -19.40 -0.66 8.51
N ASN A 210 -19.03 0.01 7.41
CA ASN A 210 -17.70 0.59 7.27
C ASN A 210 -17.45 1.66 8.33
N ARG A 211 -18.40 2.59 8.55
CA ARG A 211 -18.28 3.62 9.59
C ARG A 211 -18.10 3.01 10.98
N MET A 212 -18.86 1.96 11.31
CA MET A 212 -18.70 1.25 12.59
C MET A 212 -17.33 0.59 12.70
N HIS A 213 -16.84 -0.01 11.63
CA HIS A 213 -15.54 -0.66 11.61
C HIS A 213 -14.39 0.35 11.78
N ASP A 214 -14.44 1.47 11.06
CA ASP A 214 -13.41 2.50 11.14
C ASP A 214 -13.47 3.27 12.47
N LEU A 215 -14.67 3.48 13.01
CA LEU A 215 -14.82 4.04 14.36
C LEU A 215 -14.21 3.11 15.43
N ALA A 216 -14.36 1.79 15.27
CA ALA A 216 -13.79 0.81 16.20
C ALA A 216 -12.26 0.67 16.07
N LEU A 217 -11.70 0.77 14.86
CA LEU A 217 -10.28 0.54 14.59
C LEU A 217 -9.46 1.83 14.60
N ALA A 218 -9.97 2.90 13.97
CA ALA A 218 -9.25 4.16 13.80
C ALA A 218 -9.73 5.27 14.74
N GLN A 219 -10.85 5.05 15.47
CA GLN A 219 -11.48 6.05 16.33
C GLN A 219 -11.81 7.36 15.60
N GLN A 220 -12.08 7.29 14.29
CA GLN A 220 -12.37 8.43 13.44
C GLN A 220 -13.74 8.25 12.75
N TRP A 221 -14.44 9.37 12.59
CA TRP A 221 -15.66 9.41 11.80
C TRP A 221 -15.28 9.69 10.35
N ILE A 222 -15.64 8.77 9.44
CA ILE A 222 -15.30 8.85 8.02
C ILE A 222 -16.36 9.62 7.23
N HIS A 223 -15.89 10.38 6.24
CA HIS A 223 -16.70 11.21 5.35
C HIS A 223 -16.44 10.82 3.89
N TYR A 224 -17.38 10.09 3.29
CA TYR A 224 -17.23 9.66 1.91
C TYR A 224 -17.25 10.84 0.94
N VAL A 225 -16.44 10.73 -0.11
CA VAL A 225 -16.48 11.60 -1.28
C VAL A 225 -17.29 10.90 -2.35
N PRO A 226 -18.42 11.47 -2.82
CA PRO A 226 -19.12 10.94 -3.99
C PRO A 226 -18.16 10.87 -5.18
N ILE A 227 -18.17 9.75 -5.90
CA ILE A 227 -17.22 9.56 -7.00
C ILE A 227 -17.41 10.59 -8.12
N GLU A 228 -18.65 11.04 -8.33
CA GLU A 228 -18.99 12.09 -9.28
C GLU A 228 -18.31 13.41 -8.93
N ALA A 229 -18.16 13.72 -7.63
CA ALA A 229 -17.44 14.92 -7.18
C ALA A 229 -15.94 14.80 -7.50
N ALA A 230 -15.32 13.65 -7.25
CA ALA A 230 -13.93 13.40 -7.60
C ALA A 230 -13.71 13.47 -9.12
N ASP A 231 -14.60 12.88 -9.91
CA ASP A 231 -14.59 12.94 -11.39
C ASP A 231 -14.72 14.39 -11.90
N GLN A 232 -15.59 15.19 -11.28
CA GLN A 232 -15.73 16.61 -11.59
C GLN A 232 -14.47 17.39 -11.26
N TRP A 233 -13.88 17.24 -10.06
CA TRP A 233 -12.66 17.92 -9.65
C TRP A 233 -11.49 17.61 -10.57
N ALA A 234 -11.35 16.34 -10.98
CA ALA A 234 -10.31 15.91 -11.90
C ALA A 234 -10.48 16.55 -13.28
N THR A 235 -11.71 16.59 -13.80
CA THR A 235 -12.03 17.17 -15.10
C THR A 235 -11.82 18.69 -15.09
N GLU A 236 -12.25 19.38 -14.03
CA GLU A 236 -12.00 20.82 -13.83
C GLU A 236 -10.50 21.14 -13.76
N ALA A 237 -9.68 20.22 -13.24
CA ALA A 237 -8.22 20.32 -13.21
C ALA A 237 -7.53 19.94 -14.55
N GLY A 238 -8.31 19.66 -15.61
CA GLY A 238 -7.81 19.34 -16.95
C GLY A 238 -7.37 17.88 -17.14
N PHE A 239 -7.72 16.96 -16.22
CA PHE A 239 -7.45 15.54 -16.38
C PHE A 239 -8.56 14.82 -17.14
N ARG A 240 -8.22 13.68 -17.76
CA ARG A 240 -9.18 12.81 -18.43
C ARG A 240 -9.34 11.51 -17.65
N ILE A 241 -10.57 11.01 -17.53
CA ILE A 241 -10.84 9.70 -16.95
C ILE A 241 -10.39 8.63 -17.96
N GLU A 242 -9.36 7.86 -17.62
CA GLU A 242 -8.85 6.78 -18.44
C GLU A 242 -9.43 5.41 -18.00
N CYS A 243 -9.67 5.23 -16.70
CA CYS A 243 -10.24 4.02 -16.15
C CYS A 243 -11.22 4.36 -15.03
N ALA A 244 -12.39 3.72 -15.07
CA ALA A 244 -13.41 3.81 -14.03
C ALA A 244 -13.88 2.39 -13.70
N GLN A 245 -13.70 1.97 -12.44
CA GLN A 245 -14.07 0.64 -11.98
C GLN A 245 -14.70 0.73 -10.60
N SER A 246 -15.76 -0.07 -10.39
CA SER A 246 -16.37 -0.26 -9.07
C SER A 246 -16.19 -1.70 -8.66
N HIS A 247 -15.77 -1.94 -7.44
CA HIS A 247 -15.53 -3.28 -6.92
C HIS A 247 -16.14 -3.47 -5.54
N THR A 248 -16.61 -4.70 -5.29
CA THR A 248 -17.05 -5.09 -3.96
C THR A 248 -16.15 -6.21 -3.45
N ARG A 249 -15.59 -6.04 -2.23
CA ARG A 249 -14.93 -7.10 -1.47
C ARG A 249 -15.54 -7.19 -0.10
N LEU A 250 -16.06 -8.39 0.24
CA LEU A 250 -16.86 -8.57 1.45
C LEU A 250 -18.05 -7.57 1.44
N TRP A 251 -18.13 -6.72 2.45
CA TRP A 251 -19.11 -5.63 2.54
C TRP A 251 -18.58 -4.27 2.09
N TYR A 252 -17.28 -4.18 1.70
CA TYR A 252 -16.66 -2.93 1.24
C TYR A 252 -16.96 -2.69 -0.25
N GLY A 253 -17.56 -1.55 -0.55
CA GLY A 253 -17.63 -1.02 -1.91
C GLY A 253 -16.43 -0.11 -2.16
N HIS A 254 -15.80 -0.25 -3.31
CA HIS A 254 -14.63 0.52 -3.71
C HIS A 254 -14.85 1.14 -5.07
N GLU A 255 -14.55 2.41 -5.18
CA GLU A 255 -14.44 3.12 -6.44
C GLU A 255 -12.96 3.31 -6.78
N LEU A 256 -12.58 2.97 -8.00
CA LEU A 256 -11.23 3.08 -8.53
C LEU A 256 -11.27 3.93 -9.80
N ARG A 257 -10.42 4.94 -9.86
CA ARG A 257 -10.25 5.83 -11.00
C ARG A 257 -8.78 5.97 -11.37
N VAL A 258 -8.53 6.03 -12.67
CA VAL A 258 -7.28 6.52 -13.22
C VAL A 258 -7.59 7.78 -14.00
N TYR A 259 -7.02 8.88 -13.56
CA TYR A 259 -7.09 10.15 -14.28
C TYR A 259 -5.74 10.41 -14.95
N ARG A 260 -5.76 10.71 -16.25
CA ARG A 260 -4.57 10.99 -17.04
C ARG A 260 -4.39 12.50 -17.22
N ARG A 261 -3.20 13.02 -16.86
CA ARG A 261 -2.84 14.40 -17.20
C ARG A 261 -2.45 14.47 -18.68
N PRO A 262 -3.04 15.32 -19.50
CA PRO A 262 -2.65 15.47 -20.91
C PRO A 262 -1.17 15.85 -21.06
N LEU A 263 -0.57 15.51 -22.20
CA LEU A 263 0.81 15.92 -22.55
C LEU A 263 0.88 17.40 -22.88
N HIS A 264 -0.19 17.94 -23.49
CA HIS A 264 -0.31 19.34 -23.89
C HIS A 264 -1.57 19.92 -23.25
N ASP A 265 -1.53 21.20 -22.93
CA ASP A 265 -2.73 21.94 -22.54
C ASP A 265 -3.70 21.95 -23.73
N ALA A 266 -5.00 21.72 -23.45
CA ALA A 266 -6.05 21.69 -24.47
C ALA A 266 -6.36 23.10 -24.98
#